data_b678e240e073600bd1ea30e1e4da4cda
#
_entry.id   b678e240e073600bd1ea30e1e4da4cda
#
_cell.length_a   1.000
_cell.length_b   1.000
_cell.length_c   1.000
_cell.angle_alpha   90.00
_cell.angle_beta   90.00
_cell.angle_gamma   90.00
#
_symmetry.space_group_name_H-M   'P 1'
#
loop_
_entity.id
_entity.type
_entity.pdbx_description
1 polymer ?
#
loop_
_entity_poly.entity_id
_entity_poly.type
_entity_poly.pdbx_seq_one_letter_code
_entity_poly.pdbx_strand_id
1 'polypeptide(L)'
;VVGVLTQYQPLVLNRYIRTGDPWDLDRLYGGVYVLPPYQQNTGAHWYKGTANAIYQNFAFIEQYQPEHVLILSGDHIYTMDYSKMLEAHERANADATVAVIDVPMEEASRFGILATDEDGRITEFQEKPKVPKSNQASMGIYIFKWSKLKEYLERDEADPDSDNDFGKNIIPAMLNDDQRLFAYSFHGYWKD
;
A
#
# COMPACT_ATOMS: atom_id res chain seq x y z
N VAL A 1 9.20 2.87 12.34
CA VAL A 1 8.48 1.66 12.77
C VAL A 1 8.04 0.88 11.55
N VAL A 2 8.19 -0.44 11.57
CA VAL A 2 7.75 -1.33 10.50
C VAL A 2 6.75 -2.34 11.07
N GLY A 3 5.55 -2.41 10.50
CA GLY A 3 4.55 -3.43 10.78
C GLY A 3 4.55 -4.44 9.63
N VAL A 4 4.75 -5.72 9.92
CA VAL A 4 4.69 -6.80 8.92
C VAL A 4 3.41 -7.61 9.15
N LEU A 5 2.46 -7.43 8.24
CA LEU A 5 1.18 -8.12 8.30
C LEU A 5 1.34 -9.53 7.75
N THR A 6 1.11 -10.54 8.59
CA THR A 6 1.35 -11.95 8.26
C THR A 6 0.06 -12.75 8.41
N GLN A 7 -0.21 -13.67 7.48
CA GLN A 7 -1.40 -14.52 7.55
C GLN A 7 -1.07 -15.99 7.26
N TYR A 8 -0.25 -16.26 6.24
CA TYR A 8 0.07 -17.62 5.80
C TYR A 8 1.44 -18.05 6.32
N GLN A 9 1.54 -19.29 6.77
CA GLN A 9 2.78 -19.91 7.29
C GLN A 9 3.57 -19.02 8.28
N PRO A 10 2.91 -18.48 9.31
CA PRO A 10 3.50 -17.45 10.16
C PRO A 10 4.77 -17.91 10.89
N LEU A 11 4.90 -19.20 11.18
CA LEU A 11 6.05 -19.72 11.94
C LEU A 11 7.38 -19.49 11.22
N VAL A 12 7.45 -19.77 9.92
CA VAL A 12 8.68 -19.59 9.12
C VAL A 12 9.03 -18.11 9.01
N LEU A 13 8.03 -17.30 8.66
CA LEU A 13 8.20 -15.87 8.51
C LEU A 13 8.57 -15.17 9.82
N ASN A 14 7.88 -15.51 10.92
CA ASN A 14 8.19 -14.94 12.24
C ASN A 14 9.60 -15.33 12.71
N ARG A 15 10.02 -16.58 12.44
CA ARG A 15 11.38 -17.03 12.75
C ARG A 15 12.43 -16.27 11.94
N TYR A 16 12.13 -15.89 10.70
CA TYR A 16 13.02 -15.13 9.85
C TYR A 16 13.08 -13.65 10.27
N ILE A 17 11.94 -13.02 10.54
CA ILE A 17 11.85 -11.62 10.96
C ILE A 17 12.45 -11.43 12.36
N ARG A 18 12.12 -12.35 13.31
CA ARG A 18 12.56 -12.27 14.71
C ARG A 18 12.27 -10.89 15.31
N THR A 19 13.29 -10.29 15.91
CA THR A 19 13.26 -8.91 16.46
C THR A 19 13.70 -7.85 15.46
N GLY A 20 14.06 -8.25 14.25
CA GLY A 20 14.57 -7.31 13.22
C GLY A 20 16.07 -7.02 13.31
N ASP A 21 16.79 -7.78 14.13
CA ASP A 21 18.23 -7.63 14.34
C ASP A 21 19.07 -7.62 13.03
N PRO A 22 18.76 -8.42 11.98
CA PRO A 22 19.52 -8.35 10.73
C PRO A 22 19.42 -7.03 9.97
N TRP A 23 18.44 -6.18 10.32
CA TRP A 23 18.16 -4.91 9.64
C TRP A 23 18.26 -3.69 10.58
N ASP A 24 18.91 -3.81 11.75
CA ASP A 24 18.97 -2.77 12.78
C ASP A 24 17.60 -2.27 13.25
N LEU A 25 16.60 -3.16 13.25
CA LEU A 25 15.23 -2.88 13.67
C LEU A 25 14.88 -3.44 15.05
N ASP A 26 15.87 -3.94 15.81
CA ASP A 26 15.74 -4.45 17.17
C ASP A 26 15.84 -3.35 18.25
N ARG A 27 15.16 -2.21 18.01
CA ARG A 27 15.25 -1.03 18.85
C ARG A 27 14.21 -1.05 19.96
N LEU A 28 14.54 -0.44 21.10
CA LEU A 28 13.62 -0.29 22.23
C LEU A 28 12.37 0.53 21.88
N TYR A 29 12.54 1.56 21.02
CA TYR A 29 11.47 2.39 20.48
C TYR A 29 11.52 2.35 18.95
N GLY A 30 10.40 2.00 18.34
CA GLY A 30 10.36 1.72 16.91
C GLY A 30 10.68 0.26 16.62
N GLY A 31 11.32 -0.02 15.48
CA GLY A 31 11.68 -1.39 15.10
C GLY A 31 10.63 -2.11 14.27
N VAL A 32 10.67 -3.45 14.23
CA VAL A 32 9.75 -4.29 13.48
C VAL A 32 8.76 -5.00 14.39
N TYR A 33 7.52 -5.06 13.96
CA TYR A 33 6.42 -5.77 14.63
C TYR A 33 5.74 -6.72 13.65
N VAL A 34 5.52 -7.94 14.07
CA VAL A 34 4.73 -8.90 13.30
C VAL A 34 3.27 -8.79 13.74
N LEU A 35 2.40 -8.55 12.78
CA LEU A 35 0.97 -8.25 12.98
C LEU A 35 0.13 -9.36 12.31
N PRO A 36 -0.10 -10.50 12.98
CA PRO A 36 -1.01 -11.52 12.48
C PRO A 36 -2.46 -11.11 12.73
N PRO A 37 -3.44 -11.65 11.97
CA PRO A 37 -4.84 -11.53 12.32
C PRO A 37 -5.07 -12.16 13.70
N TYR A 38 -5.93 -11.56 14.50
CA TYR A 38 -6.20 -12.02 15.87
C TYR A 38 -7.70 -12.15 16.14
N GLN A 39 -8.03 -12.94 17.14
CA GLN A 39 -9.41 -13.10 17.57
C GLN A 39 -9.89 -11.85 18.32
N GLN A 40 -10.98 -11.27 17.84
CA GLN A 40 -11.69 -10.19 18.51
C GLN A 40 -12.89 -10.77 19.28
N ASN A 41 -13.52 -9.95 20.15
CA ASN A 41 -14.73 -10.35 20.88
C ASN A 41 -15.91 -10.75 19.97
N THR A 42 -15.88 -10.30 18.72
CA THR A 42 -16.87 -10.60 17.67
C THR A 42 -16.52 -11.84 16.84
N GLY A 43 -15.40 -12.51 17.12
CA GLY A 43 -14.94 -13.69 16.40
C GLY A 43 -13.50 -13.56 15.88
N ALA A 44 -12.99 -14.62 15.27
CA ALA A 44 -11.70 -14.62 14.57
C ALA A 44 -11.92 -14.18 13.12
N HIS A 45 -11.28 -13.10 12.73
CA HIS A 45 -11.37 -12.61 11.35
C HIS A 45 -10.00 -12.62 10.68
N TRP A 46 -9.86 -13.48 9.66
CA TRP A 46 -8.73 -13.41 8.74
C TRP A 46 -8.75 -12.08 7.98
N TYR A 47 -7.58 -11.65 7.52
CA TYR A 47 -7.54 -10.51 6.59
C TYR A 47 -8.29 -10.86 5.30
N LYS A 48 -9.33 -10.09 4.99
CA LYS A 48 -10.18 -10.32 3.81
C LYS A 48 -9.49 -9.89 2.52
N GLY A 49 -8.58 -8.91 2.62
CA GLY A 49 -7.83 -8.32 1.52
C GLY A 49 -6.75 -7.37 2.06
N THR A 50 -6.01 -6.76 1.15
CA THR A 50 -4.88 -5.88 1.48
C THR A 50 -5.31 -4.64 2.27
N ALA A 51 -6.44 -4.04 1.93
CA ALA A 51 -7.00 -2.89 2.64
C ALA A 51 -7.52 -3.28 4.03
N ASN A 52 -8.24 -4.40 4.16
CA ASN A 52 -8.72 -4.89 5.43
C ASN A 52 -7.57 -5.24 6.40
N ALA A 53 -6.43 -5.71 5.88
CA ALA A 53 -5.27 -5.98 6.72
C ALA A 53 -4.76 -4.70 7.42
N ILE A 54 -4.76 -3.56 6.74
CA ILE A 54 -4.40 -2.28 7.34
C ILE A 54 -5.51 -1.81 8.31
N TYR A 55 -6.78 -1.92 7.92
CA TYR A 55 -7.91 -1.56 8.76
C TYR A 55 -7.89 -2.27 10.11
N GLN A 56 -7.68 -3.59 10.14
CA GLN A 56 -7.63 -4.36 11.39
C GLN A 56 -6.47 -3.94 12.31
N ASN A 57 -5.46 -3.23 11.80
CA ASN A 57 -4.29 -2.79 12.55
C ASN A 57 -4.27 -1.28 12.85
N PHE A 58 -5.41 -0.60 12.78
CA PHE A 58 -5.53 0.83 13.11
C PHE A 58 -4.94 1.19 14.47
N ALA A 59 -5.26 0.41 15.51
CA ALA A 59 -4.75 0.66 16.86
C ALA A 59 -3.22 0.62 16.95
N PHE A 60 -2.58 -0.24 16.15
CA PHE A 60 -1.13 -0.27 16.04
C PHE A 60 -0.59 0.99 15.36
N ILE A 61 -1.21 1.43 14.27
CA ILE A 61 -0.76 2.60 13.52
C ILE A 61 -0.98 3.88 14.34
N GLU A 62 -2.16 4.02 14.96
CA GLU A 62 -2.56 5.23 15.69
C GLU A 62 -1.73 5.51 16.96
N GLN A 63 -1.14 4.49 17.59
CA GLN A 63 -0.25 4.71 18.73
C GLN A 63 1.00 5.53 18.36
N TYR A 64 1.38 5.56 17.09
CA TYR A 64 2.51 6.35 16.57
C TYR A 64 2.10 7.71 16.03
N GLN A 65 0.80 7.99 15.89
CA GLN A 65 0.24 9.24 15.36
C GLN A 65 0.95 9.71 14.06
N PRO A 66 1.05 8.84 13.04
CA PRO A 66 1.78 9.20 11.83
C PRO A 66 1.01 10.23 11.02
N GLU A 67 1.72 11.14 10.36
CA GLU A 67 1.13 12.00 9.33
C GLU A 67 0.96 11.22 8.02
N HIS A 68 1.96 10.40 7.70
CA HIS A 68 2.00 9.58 6.49
C HIS A 68 2.25 8.11 6.83
N VAL A 69 1.71 7.23 6.01
CA VAL A 69 1.99 5.79 6.06
C VAL A 69 2.49 5.31 4.71
N LEU A 70 3.55 4.50 4.74
CA LEU A 70 4.10 3.81 3.57
C LEU A 70 3.59 2.38 3.59
N ILE A 71 2.90 1.97 2.53
CA ILE A 71 2.38 0.62 2.32
C ILE A 71 3.24 -0.07 1.26
N LEU A 72 3.72 -1.26 1.56
CA LEU A 72 4.61 -2.04 0.69
C LEU A 72 4.06 -3.44 0.49
N SER A 73 4.14 -3.97 -0.74
CA SER A 73 4.03 -5.40 -1.00
C SER A 73 5.22 -6.15 -0.41
N GLY A 74 4.98 -7.32 0.16
CA GLY A 74 6.02 -8.11 0.84
C GLY A 74 6.79 -9.08 -0.05
N ASP A 75 6.39 -9.26 -1.30
CA ASP A 75 6.90 -10.26 -2.25
C ASP A 75 7.64 -9.65 -3.47
N HIS A 76 7.72 -8.33 -3.54
CA HIS A 76 8.41 -7.63 -4.62
C HIS A 76 9.92 -7.50 -4.35
N ILE A 77 10.72 -7.59 -5.42
CA ILE A 77 12.19 -7.47 -5.38
C ILE A 77 12.61 -6.18 -6.08
N TYR A 78 13.11 -5.22 -5.30
CA TYR A 78 13.58 -3.91 -5.79
C TYR A 78 14.43 -3.22 -4.72
N THR A 79 15.04 -2.09 -5.09
CA THR A 79 15.70 -1.17 -4.16
C THR A 79 15.21 0.24 -4.42
N MET A 80 14.63 0.89 -3.43
CA MET A 80 14.07 2.25 -3.55
C MET A 80 14.45 3.11 -2.34
N ASP A 81 14.77 4.37 -2.60
CA ASP A 81 14.88 5.39 -1.57
C ASP A 81 13.50 6.03 -1.35
N TYR A 82 12.82 5.57 -0.31
CA TYR A 82 11.46 6.06 0.00
C TYR A 82 11.41 7.51 0.44
N SER A 83 12.55 8.09 0.89
CA SER A 83 12.60 9.50 1.28
C SER A 83 12.28 10.41 0.10
N LYS A 84 12.78 10.07 -1.10
CA LYS A 84 12.50 10.82 -2.33
C LYS A 84 11.03 10.73 -2.76
N MET A 85 10.41 9.58 -2.54
CA MET A 85 8.99 9.41 -2.80
C MET A 85 8.16 10.22 -1.80
N LEU A 86 8.55 10.26 -0.52
CA LEU A 86 7.91 11.07 0.51
C LEU A 86 8.06 12.57 0.21
N GLU A 87 9.24 13.05 -0.16
CA GLU A 87 9.47 14.44 -0.57
C GLU A 87 8.57 14.84 -1.76
N ALA A 88 8.40 13.93 -2.74
CA ALA A 88 7.50 14.18 -3.87
C ALA A 88 6.03 14.24 -3.42
N HIS A 89 5.62 13.34 -2.53
CA HIS A 89 4.29 13.32 -1.92
C HIS A 89 3.97 14.63 -1.19
N GLU A 90 4.87 15.08 -0.33
CA GLU A 90 4.71 16.32 0.43
C GLU A 90 4.71 17.56 -0.49
N ARG A 91 5.61 17.62 -1.46
CA ARG A 91 5.68 18.72 -2.44
C ARG A 91 4.40 18.86 -3.25
N ALA A 92 3.80 17.74 -3.65
CA ALA A 92 2.52 17.71 -4.35
C ALA A 92 1.33 17.97 -3.41
N ASN A 93 1.55 18.02 -2.10
CA ASN A 93 0.50 17.99 -1.07
C ASN A 93 -0.53 16.89 -1.39
N ALA A 94 -0.03 15.69 -1.71
CA ALA A 94 -0.84 14.57 -2.14
C ALA A 94 -1.63 13.95 -0.98
N ASP A 95 -2.79 13.39 -1.27
CA ASP A 95 -3.52 12.52 -0.33
C ASP A 95 -3.03 11.08 -0.45
N ALA A 96 -2.62 10.69 -1.68
CA ALA A 96 -1.91 9.45 -1.94
C ALA A 96 -0.88 9.62 -3.06
N THR A 97 0.22 8.87 -2.97
CA THR A 97 1.22 8.74 -4.03
C THR A 97 1.45 7.27 -4.32
N VAL A 98 1.39 6.91 -5.59
CA VAL A 98 1.58 5.54 -6.08
C VAL A 98 2.92 5.46 -6.80
N ALA A 99 3.81 4.55 -6.38
CA ALA A 99 5.02 4.29 -7.16
C ALA A 99 4.65 3.52 -8.43
N VAL A 100 5.19 3.96 -9.55
CA VAL A 100 4.90 3.41 -10.88
C VAL A 100 6.18 3.09 -11.64
N ILE A 101 6.07 2.09 -12.50
CA ILE A 101 7.13 1.70 -13.42
C ILE A 101 6.53 1.47 -14.81
N ASP A 102 7.28 1.82 -15.86
CA ASP A 102 6.88 1.50 -17.24
C ASP A 102 7.18 0.03 -17.53
N VAL A 103 6.17 -0.72 -17.95
CA VAL A 103 6.28 -2.13 -18.32
C VAL A 103 5.99 -2.32 -19.82
N PRO A 104 6.45 -3.43 -20.44
CA PRO A 104 6.00 -3.77 -21.80
C PRO A 104 4.46 -3.86 -21.87
N MET A 105 3.85 -3.35 -22.93
CA MET A 105 2.40 -3.32 -23.10
C MET A 105 1.77 -4.72 -23.02
N GLU A 106 2.46 -5.75 -23.47
CA GLU A 106 2.01 -7.15 -23.40
C GLU A 106 1.93 -7.69 -21.96
N GLU A 107 2.66 -7.08 -21.01
CA GLU A 107 2.63 -7.44 -19.59
C GLU A 107 1.68 -6.56 -18.77
N ALA A 108 1.27 -5.42 -19.31
CA ALA A 108 0.51 -4.41 -18.58
C ALA A 108 -0.81 -4.94 -17.97
N SER A 109 -1.46 -5.91 -18.62
CA SER A 109 -2.70 -6.52 -18.12
C SER A 109 -2.55 -7.31 -16.80
N ARG A 110 -1.31 -7.54 -16.35
CA ARG A 110 -1.03 -8.24 -15.08
C ARG A 110 -1.09 -7.32 -13.86
N PHE A 111 -1.02 -6.01 -14.07
CA PHE A 111 -0.84 -5.01 -13.03
C PHE A 111 -2.01 -4.02 -12.98
N GLY A 112 -2.09 -3.28 -11.89
CA GLY A 112 -2.88 -2.05 -11.84
C GLY A 112 -2.25 -1.01 -12.78
N ILE A 113 -3.01 -0.54 -13.77
CA ILE A 113 -2.54 0.40 -14.79
C ILE A 113 -3.15 1.77 -14.53
N LEU A 114 -2.33 2.80 -14.62
CA LEU A 114 -2.77 4.16 -14.40
C LEU A 114 -2.40 5.09 -15.57
N ALA A 115 -3.11 6.20 -15.66
CA ALA A 115 -2.80 7.31 -16.52
C ALA A 115 -2.64 8.58 -15.69
N THR A 116 -1.73 9.46 -16.10
CA THR A 116 -1.44 10.73 -15.43
C THR A 116 -1.63 11.89 -16.38
N ASP A 117 -1.88 13.07 -15.83
CA ASP A 117 -1.76 14.34 -16.53
C ASP A 117 -0.28 14.81 -16.60
N GLU A 118 -0.06 16.02 -17.15
CA GLU A 118 1.27 16.62 -17.33
C GLU A 118 1.97 16.91 -15.99
N ASP A 119 1.22 17.10 -14.92
CA ASP A 119 1.73 17.34 -13.55
C ASP A 119 1.99 16.05 -12.76
N GLY A 120 1.72 14.90 -13.35
CA GLY A 120 1.86 13.59 -12.71
C GLY A 120 0.69 13.21 -11.79
N ARG A 121 -0.41 13.97 -11.81
CA ARG A 121 -1.63 13.61 -11.11
C ARG A 121 -2.30 12.43 -11.79
N ILE A 122 -2.69 11.43 -11.02
CA ILE A 122 -3.38 10.24 -11.53
C ILE A 122 -4.81 10.63 -11.93
N THR A 123 -5.15 10.37 -13.18
CA THR A 123 -6.47 10.67 -13.76
C THR A 123 -7.30 9.41 -13.98
N GLU A 124 -6.67 8.25 -14.12
CA GLU A 124 -7.34 6.96 -14.30
C GLU A 124 -6.52 5.86 -13.61
N PHE A 125 -7.21 4.89 -13.02
CA PHE A 125 -6.61 3.67 -12.48
C PHE A 125 -7.52 2.48 -12.82
N GLN A 126 -6.93 1.40 -13.33
CA GLN A 126 -7.64 0.17 -13.66
C GLN A 126 -6.85 -1.04 -13.15
N GLU A 127 -7.45 -1.81 -12.26
CA GLU A 127 -6.83 -3.05 -11.76
C GLU A 127 -6.91 -4.16 -12.80
N LYS A 128 -5.76 -4.63 -13.26
CA LYS A 128 -5.59 -5.74 -14.20
C LYS A 128 -6.52 -5.68 -15.43
N PRO A 129 -6.49 -4.59 -16.19
CA PRO A 129 -7.39 -4.40 -17.33
C PRO A 129 -7.10 -5.41 -18.44
N LYS A 130 -8.15 -5.94 -19.09
CA LYS A 130 -7.99 -6.83 -20.24
C LYS A 130 -7.35 -6.13 -21.45
N VAL A 131 -7.60 -4.84 -21.59
CA VAL A 131 -7.03 -3.99 -22.65
C VAL A 131 -6.46 -2.75 -21.96
N PRO A 132 -5.16 -2.76 -21.60
CA PRO A 132 -4.53 -1.62 -20.94
C PRO A 132 -4.43 -0.42 -21.88
N LYS A 133 -4.74 0.76 -21.39
CA LYS A 133 -4.64 2.03 -22.12
C LYS A 133 -3.26 2.72 -21.96
N SER A 134 -2.48 2.27 -20.99
CA SER A 134 -1.18 2.80 -20.64
C SER A 134 -0.26 1.65 -20.24
N ASN A 135 1.03 1.89 -20.20
CA ASN A 135 2.04 0.96 -19.71
C ASN A 135 2.60 1.35 -18.33
N GLN A 136 2.03 2.37 -17.69
CA GLN A 136 2.39 2.77 -16.33
C GLN A 136 1.75 1.81 -15.33
N ALA A 137 2.56 0.89 -14.80
CA ALA A 137 2.12 -0.12 -13.84
C ALA A 137 2.33 0.35 -12.41
N SER A 138 1.31 0.18 -11.58
CA SER A 138 1.45 0.33 -10.13
C SER A 138 2.38 -0.74 -9.57
N MET A 139 3.34 -0.33 -8.77
CA MET A 139 4.26 -1.24 -8.09
C MET A 139 3.68 -1.81 -6.78
N GLY A 140 2.43 -1.48 -6.41
CA GLY A 140 1.90 -1.86 -5.11
C GLY A 140 2.62 -1.17 -3.93
N ILE A 141 3.22 -0.04 -4.18
CA ILE A 141 3.93 0.79 -3.21
C ILE A 141 3.22 2.13 -3.13
N TYR A 142 2.75 2.47 -1.94
CA TYR A 142 1.90 3.64 -1.73
C TYR A 142 2.39 4.47 -0.55
N ILE A 143 2.33 5.80 -0.66
CA ILE A 143 2.36 6.72 0.48
C ILE A 143 1.00 7.36 0.58
N PHE A 144 0.38 7.29 1.75
CA PHE A 144 -0.89 7.94 2.04
C PHE A 144 -0.76 8.94 3.19
N LYS A 145 -1.48 10.02 3.09
CA LYS A 145 -1.84 10.83 4.25
C LYS A 145 -2.71 9.96 5.19
N TRP A 146 -2.27 9.75 6.44
CA TRP A 146 -2.95 8.79 7.32
C TRP A 146 -4.43 9.11 7.54
N SER A 147 -4.75 10.38 7.77
CA SER A 147 -6.14 10.81 7.97
C SER A 147 -7.05 10.45 6.79
N LYS A 148 -6.52 10.56 5.56
CA LYS A 148 -7.26 10.20 4.35
C LYS A 148 -7.39 8.69 4.20
N LEU A 149 -6.30 7.94 4.34
CA LEU A 149 -6.36 6.49 4.24
C LEU A 149 -7.34 5.91 5.25
N LYS A 150 -7.32 6.38 6.49
CA LYS A 150 -8.24 5.93 7.54
C LYS A 150 -9.69 6.10 7.13
N GLU A 151 -10.08 7.28 6.63
CA GLU A 151 -11.43 7.59 6.15
C GLU A 151 -11.90 6.58 5.09
N TYR A 152 -11.04 6.30 4.10
CA TYR A 152 -11.39 5.36 3.02
C TYR A 152 -11.41 3.91 3.48
N LEU A 153 -10.54 3.50 4.38
CA LEU A 153 -10.55 2.14 4.94
C LEU A 153 -11.79 1.89 5.82
N GLU A 154 -12.23 2.86 6.61
CA GLU A 154 -13.48 2.78 7.39
C GLU A 154 -14.71 2.67 6.48
N ARG A 155 -14.75 3.44 5.40
CA ARG A 155 -15.81 3.40 4.40
C ARG A 155 -15.83 2.08 3.64
N ASP A 156 -14.66 1.57 3.26
CA ASP A 156 -14.48 0.31 2.54
C ASP A 156 -14.91 -0.91 3.39
N GLU A 157 -14.55 -0.94 4.67
CA GLU A 157 -14.95 -2.02 5.59
C GLU A 157 -16.46 -2.02 5.85
N ALA A 158 -17.12 -0.87 5.77
CA ALA A 158 -18.57 -0.76 5.90
C ALA A 158 -19.33 -1.23 4.65
N ASP A 159 -18.67 -1.40 3.51
CA ASP A 159 -19.24 -1.89 2.26
C ASP A 159 -19.17 -3.44 2.19
N PRO A 160 -20.32 -4.14 2.28
CA PRO A 160 -20.32 -5.60 2.25
C PRO A 160 -19.92 -6.20 0.89
N ASP A 161 -19.97 -5.40 -0.18
CA ASP A 161 -19.63 -5.82 -1.55
C ASP A 161 -18.18 -5.52 -1.91
N SER A 162 -17.42 -4.92 -1.00
CA SER A 162 -16.01 -4.62 -1.22
C SER A 162 -15.13 -5.87 -1.22
N ASP A 163 -14.16 -5.91 -2.13
CA ASP A 163 -13.06 -6.90 -2.11
C ASP A 163 -11.99 -6.57 -1.04
N ASN A 164 -12.10 -5.44 -0.35
CA ASN A 164 -11.14 -4.92 0.62
C ASN A 164 -9.70 -4.81 0.07
N ASP A 165 -9.58 -4.34 -1.17
CA ASP A 165 -8.34 -4.28 -1.93
C ASP A 165 -7.96 -2.84 -2.30
N PHE A 166 -6.65 -2.52 -2.25
CA PHE A 166 -6.19 -1.17 -2.58
C PHE A 166 -6.47 -0.80 -4.04
N GLY A 167 -6.16 -1.70 -4.98
CA GLY A 167 -6.30 -1.43 -6.40
C GLY A 167 -7.75 -1.47 -6.89
N LYS A 168 -8.59 -2.34 -6.31
CA LYS A 168 -10.00 -2.47 -6.73
C LYS A 168 -10.92 -1.48 -6.04
N ASN A 169 -10.65 -1.13 -4.79
CA ASN A 169 -11.59 -0.37 -3.95
C ASN A 169 -11.03 0.99 -3.52
N ILE A 170 -9.89 1.02 -2.82
CA ILE A 170 -9.40 2.26 -2.18
C ILE A 170 -8.97 3.31 -3.21
N ILE A 171 -8.07 2.96 -4.13
CA ILE A 171 -7.56 3.91 -5.14
C ILE A 171 -8.69 4.41 -6.06
N PRO A 172 -9.57 3.55 -6.61
CA PRO A 172 -10.70 4.03 -7.40
C PRO A 172 -11.68 4.92 -6.61
N ALA A 173 -11.98 4.61 -5.35
CA ALA A 173 -12.84 5.44 -4.51
C ALA A 173 -12.23 6.84 -4.29
N MET A 174 -10.93 6.91 -4.00
CA MET A 174 -10.22 8.17 -3.84
C MET A 174 -10.22 9.01 -5.13
N LEU A 175 -10.04 8.36 -6.30
CA LEU A 175 -10.10 9.02 -7.60
C LEU A 175 -11.51 9.56 -7.89
N ASN A 176 -12.55 8.77 -7.63
CA ASN A 176 -13.94 9.19 -7.84
C ASN A 176 -14.33 10.39 -6.97
N ASP A 177 -13.75 10.52 -5.78
CA ASP A 177 -13.95 11.64 -4.87
C ASP A 177 -12.98 12.81 -5.14
N ASP A 178 -12.29 12.80 -6.29
CA ASP A 178 -11.34 13.85 -6.73
C ASP A 178 -10.22 14.14 -5.72
N GLN A 179 -9.80 13.13 -4.97
CA GLN A 179 -8.64 13.27 -4.07
C GLN A 179 -7.35 13.49 -4.88
N ARG A 180 -6.34 14.03 -4.23
CA ARG A 180 -5.06 14.37 -4.85
C ARG A 180 -4.15 13.15 -4.89
N LEU A 181 -4.26 12.34 -5.96
CA LEU A 181 -3.44 11.18 -6.20
C LEU A 181 -2.35 11.49 -7.22
N PHE A 182 -1.10 11.15 -6.94
CA PHE A 182 0.04 11.38 -7.81
C PHE A 182 0.83 10.11 -8.07
N ALA A 183 1.43 10.02 -9.25
CA ALA A 183 2.36 8.97 -9.60
C ALA A 183 3.80 9.39 -9.24
N TYR A 184 4.57 8.47 -8.67
CA TYR A 184 6.00 8.60 -8.48
C TYR A 184 6.72 7.63 -9.41
N SER A 185 7.37 8.13 -10.45
CA SER A 185 8.06 7.29 -11.44
C SER A 185 9.33 6.69 -10.85
N PHE A 186 9.36 5.37 -10.80
CA PHE A 186 10.52 4.60 -10.36
C PHE A 186 11.37 4.19 -11.56
N HIS A 187 12.68 4.35 -11.41
CA HIS A 187 13.67 3.94 -12.41
C HIS A 187 14.64 2.96 -11.75
N GLY A 188 14.55 1.71 -12.09
CA GLY A 188 15.40 0.67 -11.51
C GLY A 188 14.86 -0.74 -11.80
N TYR A 189 15.52 -1.72 -11.20
CA TYR A 189 15.05 -3.10 -11.27
C TYR A 189 13.87 -3.29 -10.30
N TRP A 190 12.80 -3.86 -10.82
CA TRP A 190 11.64 -4.29 -10.05
C TRP A 190 11.10 -5.59 -10.62
N LYS A 191 10.71 -6.50 -9.74
CA LYS A 191 10.08 -7.77 -10.10
C LYS A 191 9.02 -8.11 -9.06
N ASP A 192 7.84 -8.42 -9.56
CA ASP A 192 6.69 -9.01 -8.89
C ASP A 192 6.68 -10.53 -9.14
#